data_bc191ebd7a6e1edc93f61186b7d8bcb2
#
_entry.id   bc191ebd7a6e1edc93f61186b7d8bcb2
#
_cell.length_a   1.000
_cell.length_b   1.000
_cell.length_c   1.000
_cell.angle_alpha   90.00
_cell.angle_beta   90.00
_cell.angle_gamma   90.00
#
_symmetry.space_group_name_H-M   'P 1'
#
loop_
_entity.id
_entity.type
_entity.pdbx_description
1 polymer ?
#
loop_
_entity_poly.entity_id
_entity_poly.type
_entity_poly.pdbx_seq_one_letter_code
_entity_poly.pdbx_strand_id
1 'polypeptide(L)'
;MAVSRTFRIFRYDPVKDPAPYWSLFTVNVEQGDSVLTGLMKIREELDGSLAFRASCRSGICGSDGMVINGRSRLACKTQVDDMGHGEVVIEPLRNLPYLKDLVVDQTPFWDKFESVMPWLHESTTEPVPETERRMTLAEDAFDDLSKASDCIFCQICYAECPVNGLDRAFIGPQALIKAFRFEADPRDVGTNERVPILDQPDGVWRCRTTFNCTVSCPKGIPITKDIQSLKREMVGTYFHARQEV
;
A
#
# COMPACT_ATOMS: atom_id res chain seq x y z
N MET A 1 -27.84 5.27 18.80
CA MET A 1 -27.62 6.21 19.93
C MET A 1 -26.19 6.69 19.84
N ALA A 2 -25.98 8.00 19.96
CA ALA A 2 -24.64 8.56 19.97
C ALA A 2 -23.88 8.10 21.23
N VAL A 3 -22.65 7.66 21.06
CA VAL A 3 -21.76 7.23 22.14
C VAL A 3 -20.53 8.14 22.15
N SER A 4 -20.17 8.62 23.34
CA SER A 4 -18.93 9.42 23.51
C SER A 4 -17.70 8.53 23.36
N ARG A 5 -16.76 8.90 22.48
CA ARG A 5 -15.53 8.16 22.21
C ARG A 5 -14.32 9.08 22.27
N THR A 6 -13.26 8.59 22.90
CA THR A 6 -11.99 9.31 23.01
C THR A 6 -11.03 8.86 21.92
N PHE A 7 -10.51 9.82 21.17
CA PHE A 7 -9.47 9.64 20.16
C PHE A 7 -8.16 10.20 20.73
N ARG A 8 -7.12 9.36 20.76
CA ARG A 8 -5.76 9.76 21.07
C ARG A 8 -4.96 9.85 19.77
N ILE A 9 -4.66 11.08 19.35
CA ILE A 9 -4.12 11.35 18.02
C ILE A 9 -2.70 11.88 18.14
N PHE A 10 -1.79 11.29 17.33
CA PHE A 10 -0.43 11.81 17.12
C PHE A 10 -0.50 13.18 16.47
N ARG A 11 0.20 14.15 17.06
CA ARG A 11 0.25 15.53 16.59
C ARG A 11 1.69 15.97 16.37
N TYR A 12 1.89 16.72 15.30
CA TYR A 12 3.16 17.37 14.98
C TYR A 12 2.94 18.45 13.92
N ASP A 13 3.36 19.67 14.19
CA ASP A 13 3.45 20.76 13.21
C ASP A 13 4.93 21.17 13.12
N PRO A 14 5.62 20.96 11.96
CA PRO A 14 7.07 21.24 11.84
C PRO A 14 7.43 22.72 12.03
N VAL A 15 6.47 23.63 11.96
CA VAL A 15 6.69 25.07 12.16
C VAL A 15 6.53 25.48 13.62
N LYS A 16 5.71 24.75 14.38
CA LYS A 16 5.31 25.16 15.74
C LYS A 16 5.86 24.26 16.83
N ASP A 17 6.00 22.97 16.54
CA ASP A 17 6.25 21.97 17.57
C ASP A 17 7.73 21.51 17.54
N PRO A 18 8.43 21.55 18.68
CA PRO A 18 9.81 21.06 18.78
C PRO A 18 9.91 19.53 18.66
N ALA A 19 8.84 18.82 19.00
CA ALA A 19 8.73 17.35 18.95
C ALA A 19 7.26 16.92 18.84
N PRO A 20 7.00 15.69 18.34
CA PRO A 20 5.66 15.13 18.33
C PRO A 20 5.08 14.98 19.73
N TYR A 21 3.76 15.10 19.83
CA TYR A 21 2.99 14.91 21.07
C TYR A 21 1.65 14.21 20.80
N TRP A 22 0.91 13.93 21.85
CA TRP A 22 -0.40 13.30 21.77
C TRP A 22 -1.49 14.27 22.22
N SER A 23 -2.57 14.36 21.45
CA SER A 23 -3.79 15.06 21.85
C SER A 23 -4.93 14.09 22.07
N LEU A 24 -5.76 14.39 23.07
CA LEU A 24 -6.98 13.64 23.38
C LEU A 24 -8.18 14.49 22.95
N PHE A 25 -9.05 13.88 22.17
CA PHE A 25 -10.30 14.47 21.71
C PHE A 25 -11.47 13.55 22.06
N THR A 26 -12.53 14.09 22.59
CA THR A 26 -13.74 13.33 22.86
C THR A 26 -14.85 13.83 21.96
N VAL A 27 -15.41 12.95 21.13
CA VAL A 27 -16.49 13.25 20.19
C VAL A 27 -17.60 12.23 20.31
N ASN A 28 -18.82 12.65 19.99
CA ASN A 28 -19.96 11.76 19.88
C ASN A 28 -19.97 11.08 18.50
N VAL A 29 -19.95 9.77 18.50
CA VAL A 29 -20.06 8.93 17.30
C VAL A 29 -21.36 8.14 17.36
N GLU A 30 -21.92 7.86 16.19
CA GLU A 30 -23.09 7.00 16.05
C GLU A 30 -22.67 5.58 15.73
N GLN A 31 -23.57 4.64 15.95
CA GLN A 31 -23.33 3.24 15.57
C GLN A 31 -23.03 3.14 14.07
N GLY A 32 -21.93 2.48 13.73
CA GLY A 32 -21.49 2.34 12.34
C GLY A 32 -20.62 3.51 11.80
N ASP A 33 -20.39 4.55 12.61
CA ASP A 33 -19.48 5.62 12.24
C ASP A 33 -18.05 5.06 12.04
N SER A 34 -17.41 5.49 10.96
CA SER A 34 -16.00 5.15 10.70
C SER A 34 -15.07 6.02 11.57
N VAL A 35 -13.83 5.54 11.74
CA VAL A 35 -12.76 6.34 12.37
C VAL A 35 -12.55 7.65 11.60
N LEU A 36 -12.69 7.63 10.27
CA LEU A 36 -12.61 8.86 9.46
C LEU A 36 -13.72 9.85 9.81
N THR A 37 -14.96 9.38 10.05
CA THR A 37 -16.06 10.25 10.52
C THR A 37 -15.71 10.93 11.82
N GLY A 38 -15.14 10.20 12.78
CA GLY A 38 -14.66 10.75 14.05
C GLY A 38 -13.58 11.82 13.86
N LEU A 39 -12.58 11.55 12.99
CA LEU A 39 -11.53 12.52 12.66
C LEU A 39 -12.08 13.79 11.99
N MET A 40 -13.08 13.65 11.15
CA MET A 40 -13.73 14.79 10.51
C MET A 40 -14.50 15.66 11.53
N LYS A 41 -15.24 15.03 12.44
CA LYS A 41 -15.92 15.74 13.56
C LYS A 41 -14.89 16.49 14.42
N ILE A 42 -13.76 15.86 14.77
CA ILE A 42 -12.69 16.52 15.53
C ILE A 42 -12.18 17.75 14.79
N ARG A 43 -11.88 17.63 13.49
CA ARG A 43 -11.35 18.74 12.69
C ARG A 43 -12.36 19.88 12.51
N GLU A 44 -13.63 19.54 12.35
CA GLU A 44 -14.68 20.52 12.09
C GLU A 44 -15.16 21.24 13.37
N GLU A 45 -15.22 20.52 14.50
CA GLU A 45 -15.87 21.00 15.72
C GLU A 45 -14.86 21.37 16.83
N LEU A 46 -13.68 20.73 16.89
CA LEU A 46 -12.76 20.86 18.02
C LEU A 46 -11.41 21.49 17.65
N ASP A 47 -10.78 21.01 16.57
CA ASP A 47 -9.44 21.46 16.19
C ASP A 47 -9.24 21.44 14.66
N GLY A 48 -9.49 22.58 14.03
CA GLY A 48 -9.32 22.79 12.59
C GLY A 48 -7.88 22.65 12.09
N SER A 49 -6.89 22.58 12.98
CA SER A 49 -5.48 22.41 12.60
C SER A 49 -5.10 20.96 12.33
N LEU A 50 -5.94 19.98 12.70
CA LEU A 50 -5.68 18.55 12.53
C LEU A 50 -5.53 18.17 11.04
N ALA A 51 -4.34 17.69 10.68
CA ALA A 51 -3.99 17.36 9.31
C ALA A 51 -4.05 15.85 9.04
N PHE A 52 -4.84 15.45 8.07
CA PHE A 52 -4.91 14.10 7.52
C PHE A 52 -5.41 14.13 6.08
N ARG A 53 -5.12 13.06 5.31
CA ARG A 53 -5.62 12.89 3.95
C ARG A 53 -6.93 12.11 3.96
N ALA A 54 -7.90 12.55 3.18
CA ALA A 54 -9.14 11.84 2.90
C ALA A 54 -9.75 12.35 1.59
N SER A 55 -10.39 11.45 0.84
CA SER A 55 -11.07 11.80 -0.42
C SER A 55 -12.37 11.03 -0.59
N CYS A 56 -12.36 9.81 -1.15
CA CYS A 56 -13.60 9.08 -1.53
C CYS A 56 -14.47 8.62 -0.36
N ARG A 57 -13.92 8.44 0.83
CA ARG A 57 -14.58 7.96 2.05
C ARG A 57 -15.21 6.55 1.93
N SER A 58 -14.86 5.79 0.89
CA SER A 58 -15.50 4.50 0.54
C SER A 58 -14.51 3.36 0.28
N GLY A 59 -13.23 3.54 0.64
CA GLY A 59 -12.19 2.52 0.51
C GLY A 59 -11.69 2.30 -0.92
N ILE A 60 -11.81 3.32 -1.79
CA ILE A 60 -11.39 3.24 -3.20
C ILE A 60 -10.11 4.03 -3.47
N CYS A 61 -9.95 5.23 -2.89
CA CYS A 61 -8.80 6.09 -3.20
C CYS A 61 -7.53 5.79 -2.40
N GLY A 62 -7.63 5.06 -1.30
CA GLY A 62 -6.49 4.71 -0.45
C GLY A 62 -5.84 5.87 0.33
N SER A 63 -6.37 7.10 0.24
CA SER A 63 -5.69 8.29 0.78
C SER A 63 -5.70 8.39 2.31
N ASP A 64 -6.62 7.71 2.97
CA ASP A 64 -6.86 7.75 4.41
C ASP A 64 -6.22 6.57 5.18
N GLY A 65 -5.14 6.02 4.60
CA GLY A 65 -4.33 5.02 5.28
C GLY A 65 -3.62 5.62 6.50
N MET A 66 -3.79 5.01 7.67
CA MET A 66 -3.12 5.40 8.91
C MET A 66 -3.04 4.23 9.88
N VAL A 67 -2.27 4.36 10.94
CA VAL A 67 -2.21 3.35 12.01
C VAL A 67 -3.35 3.60 12.98
N ILE A 68 -4.20 2.61 13.18
CA ILE A 68 -5.34 2.66 14.10
C ILE A 68 -5.21 1.51 15.08
N ASN A 69 -5.11 1.82 16.37
CA ASN A 69 -4.86 0.86 17.44
C ASN A 69 -3.71 -0.12 17.09
N GLY A 70 -2.58 0.44 16.62
CA GLY A 70 -1.35 -0.29 16.32
C GLY A 70 -1.33 -1.06 14.99
N ARG A 71 -2.37 -1.00 14.17
CA ARG A 71 -2.45 -1.65 12.85
C ARG A 71 -2.75 -0.64 11.75
N SER A 72 -2.03 -0.71 10.64
CA SER A 72 -2.32 0.14 9.48
C SER A 72 -3.61 -0.29 8.80
N ARG A 73 -4.54 0.67 8.63
CA ARG A 73 -5.87 0.45 8.06
C ARG A 73 -6.34 1.70 7.31
N LEU A 74 -7.39 1.55 6.51
CA LEU A 74 -8.13 2.69 5.96
C LEU A 74 -9.10 3.23 7.02
N ALA A 75 -9.01 4.49 7.37
CA ALA A 75 -9.86 5.10 8.39
C ALA A 75 -11.35 5.09 7.98
N CYS A 76 -11.66 5.24 6.70
CA CYS A 76 -13.01 5.19 6.17
C CYS A 76 -13.66 3.80 6.17
N LYS A 77 -12.86 2.73 6.31
CA LYS A 77 -13.34 1.34 6.36
C LYS A 77 -13.26 0.72 7.76
N THR A 78 -12.67 1.42 8.71
CA THR A 78 -12.53 0.97 10.09
C THR A 78 -13.65 1.60 10.91
N GLN A 79 -14.56 0.78 11.44
CA GLN A 79 -15.65 1.26 12.30
C GLN A 79 -15.13 1.53 13.71
N VAL A 80 -15.65 2.59 14.34
CA VAL A 80 -15.28 2.93 15.73
C VAL A 80 -15.74 1.82 16.70
N ASP A 81 -16.85 1.17 16.40
CA ASP A 81 -17.42 0.09 17.21
C ASP A 81 -16.46 -1.12 17.27
N ASP A 82 -15.71 -1.41 16.20
CA ASP A 82 -14.74 -2.50 16.14
C ASP A 82 -13.47 -2.23 16.99
N MET A 83 -13.29 -1.00 17.47
CA MET A 83 -12.11 -0.60 18.25
C MET A 83 -12.24 -0.91 19.75
N GLY A 84 -13.31 -1.58 20.16
CA GLY A 84 -13.58 -1.86 21.58
C GLY A 84 -14.05 -0.61 22.34
N HIS A 85 -13.99 -0.64 23.68
CA HIS A 85 -14.47 0.45 24.54
C HIS A 85 -13.38 1.47 24.95
N GLY A 86 -12.13 1.20 24.63
CA GLY A 86 -10.98 2.06 24.98
C GLY A 86 -10.81 3.27 24.06
N GLU A 87 -9.69 3.94 24.23
CA GLU A 87 -9.28 5.02 23.32
C GLU A 87 -9.03 4.49 21.90
N VAL A 88 -9.40 5.28 20.90
CA VAL A 88 -8.99 5.04 19.51
C VAL A 88 -7.67 5.77 19.28
N VAL A 89 -6.58 5.00 19.24
CA VAL A 89 -5.22 5.53 19.06
C VAL A 89 -4.90 5.65 17.58
N ILE A 90 -4.51 6.84 17.12
CA ILE A 90 -4.27 7.12 15.71
C ILE A 90 -2.88 7.73 15.52
N GLU A 91 -2.10 7.10 14.62
CA GLU A 91 -0.73 7.46 14.27
C GLU A 91 -0.58 7.58 12.74
N PRO A 92 0.42 8.32 12.24
CA PRO A 92 0.76 8.30 10.83
C PRO A 92 1.24 6.90 10.40
N LEU A 93 1.18 6.61 9.10
CA LEU A 93 1.72 5.37 8.54
C LEU A 93 3.22 5.22 8.88
N ARG A 94 3.60 4.02 9.31
CA ARG A 94 4.99 3.68 9.65
C ARG A 94 5.87 3.61 8.39
N ASN A 95 7.17 3.63 8.59
CA ASN A 95 8.19 3.50 7.53
C ASN A 95 8.20 4.65 6.52
N LEU A 96 7.36 5.66 6.69
CA LEU A 96 7.31 6.91 5.94
C LEU A 96 7.55 8.09 6.88
N PRO A 97 8.32 9.13 6.47
CA PRO A 97 8.48 10.32 7.27
C PRO A 97 7.13 11.04 7.47
N TYR A 98 6.79 11.46 8.67
CA TYR A 98 5.63 12.31 8.88
C TYR A 98 5.96 13.77 8.57
N LEU A 99 5.05 14.47 7.89
CA LEU A 99 5.17 15.87 7.52
C LEU A 99 4.44 16.76 8.53
N LYS A 100 3.19 16.41 8.83
CA LYS A 100 2.34 17.08 9.80
C LYS A 100 1.25 16.14 10.28
N ASP A 101 1.10 15.98 11.59
CA ASP A 101 0.13 15.10 12.22
C ASP A 101 0.10 13.70 11.57
N LEU A 102 -1.00 13.33 10.91
CA LEU A 102 -1.18 12.04 10.24
C LEU A 102 -0.75 12.04 8.77
N VAL A 103 -0.25 13.16 8.27
CA VAL A 103 0.22 13.31 6.89
C VAL A 103 1.67 12.87 6.78
N VAL A 104 1.94 11.90 5.92
CA VAL A 104 3.28 11.35 5.64
C VAL A 104 3.82 11.82 4.29
N ASP A 105 5.15 11.86 4.16
CA ASP A 105 5.85 12.02 2.88
C ASP A 105 5.75 10.70 2.10
N GLN A 106 5.16 10.78 0.92
CA GLN A 106 4.95 9.64 0.03
C GLN A 106 6.08 9.44 -1.00
N THR A 107 7.02 10.38 -1.06
CA THR A 107 8.12 10.33 -2.04
C THR A 107 8.86 8.99 -2.02
N PRO A 108 9.29 8.44 -0.85
CA PRO A 108 10.00 7.15 -0.85
C PRO A 108 9.18 5.96 -1.37
N PHE A 109 7.87 6.06 -1.28
CA PHE A 109 6.96 5.04 -1.83
C PHE A 109 6.88 5.14 -3.36
N TRP A 110 6.74 6.36 -3.89
CA TRP A 110 6.58 6.59 -5.32
C TRP A 110 7.89 6.36 -6.09
N ASP A 111 9.03 6.77 -5.54
CA ASP A 111 10.35 6.51 -6.14
C ASP A 111 10.58 5.00 -6.37
N LYS A 112 10.25 4.18 -5.36
CA LYS A 112 10.36 2.73 -5.47
C LYS A 112 9.32 2.12 -6.42
N PHE A 113 8.13 2.70 -6.47
CA PHE A 113 7.10 2.29 -7.41
C PHE A 113 7.56 2.54 -8.86
N GLU A 114 8.07 3.72 -9.15
CA GLU A 114 8.54 4.09 -10.50
C GLU A 114 9.77 3.28 -10.92
N SER A 115 10.63 2.91 -9.98
CA SER A 115 11.86 2.15 -10.27
C SER A 115 11.62 0.81 -10.95
N VAL A 116 10.45 0.19 -10.80
CA VAL A 116 10.10 -1.09 -11.42
C VAL A 116 9.38 -0.93 -12.76
N MET A 117 9.36 0.26 -13.34
CA MET A 117 8.72 0.55 -14.64
C MET A 117 7.27 0.01 -14.70
N PRO A 118 6.35 0.56 -13.86
CA PRO A 118 5.00 0.00 -13.66
C PRO A 118 4.02 0.45 -14.76
N TRP A 119 4.42 0.23 -16.01
CA TRP A 119 3.62 0.49 -17.22
C TRP A 119 3.81 -0.62 -18.23
N LEU A 120 2.89 -0.72 -19.17
CA LEU A 120 2.92 -1.73 -20.23
C LEU A 120 4.03 -1.39 -21.24
N HIS A 121 4.93 -2.34 -21.47
CA HIS A 121 5.88 -2.30 -22.57
C HIS A 121 5.30 -3.07 -23.74
N GLU A 122 4.97 -2.37 -24.82
CA GLU A 122 4.37 -2.98 -26.01
C GLU A 122 5.44 -3.46 -26.99
N SER A 123 5.17 -4.61 -27.66
CA SER A 123 5.99 -5.08 -28.76
C SER A 123 5.85 -4.12 -29.96
N THR A 124 6.98 -3.60 -30.43
CA THR A 124 7.03 -2.78 -31.64
C THR A 124 7.09 -3.60 -32.92
N THR A 125 7.28 -4.92 -32.82
CA THR A 125 7.49 -5.83 -33.97
C THR A 125 6.20 -6.46 -34.49
N GLU A 126 5.14 -6.49 -33.67
CA GLU A 126 3.86 -7.03 -34.08
C GLU A 126 2.89 -5.90 -34.44
N PRO A 127 2.26 -5.95 -35.64
CA PRO A 127 1.27 -4.97 -36.00
C PRO A 127 0.06 -5.03 -35.05
N VAL A 128 -0.35 -3.89 -34.53
CA VAL A 128 -1.58 -3.78 -33.73
C VAL A 128 -2.77 -4.07 -34.65
N PRO A 129 -3.61 -5.09 -34.37
CA PRO A 129 -4.83 -5.32 -35.13
C PRO A 129 -5.73 -4.09 -35.07
N GLU A 130 -6.41 -3.74 -36.17
CA GLU A 130 -7.39 -2.65 -36.23
C GLU A 130 -8.63 -2.90 -35.35
N THR A 131 -8.85 -4.15 -34.95
CA THR A 131 -9.94 -4.57 -34.10
C THR A 131 -9.51 -4.72 -32.65
N GLU A 132 -10.46 -4.55 -31.72
CA GLU A 132 -10.25 -4.73 -30.29
C GLU A 132 -9.52 -6.05 -29.97
N ARG A 133 -8.37 -5.94 -29.32
CA ARG A 133 -7.57 -7.10 -28.93
C ARG A 133 -8.28 -7.82 -27.79
N ARG A 134 -8.82 -8.97 -28.08
CA ARG A 134 -9.24 -9.93 -27.05
C ARG A 134 -8.09 -10.85 -26.76
N MET A 135 -7.68 -10.88 -25.50
CA MET A 135 -6.67 -11.83 -25.03
C MET A 135 -7.38 -12.92 -24.24
N THR A 136 -7.13 -14.16 -24.62
CA THR A 136 -7.56 -15.31 -23.83
C THR A 136 -6.45 -15.62 -22.84
N LEU A 137 -6.69 -15.32 -21.56
CA LEU A 137 -5.85 -15.75 -20.46
C LEU A 137 -6.41 -17.05 -19.89
N ALA A 138 -5.55 -17.92 -19.40
CA ALA A 138 -5.98 -19.00 -18.53
C ALA A 138 -6.67 -18.37 -17.28
N GLU A 139 -7.69 -19.03 -16.73
CA GLU A 139 -8.53 -18.47 -15.67
C GLU A 139 -7.70 -18.07 -14.43
N ASP A 140 -6.75 -18.91 -14.04
CA ASP A 140 -5.81 -18.65 -12.93
C ASP A 140 -4.88 -17.45 -13.19
N ALA A 141 -4.36 -17.30 -14.41
CA ALA A 141 -3.56 -16.17 -14.81
C ALA A 141 -4.39 -14.87 -14.83
N PHE A 142 -5.64 -14.93 -15.25
CA PHE A 142 -6.54 -13.81 -15.22
C PHE A 142 -6.84 -13.35 -13.78
N ASP A 143 -7.08 -14.29 -12.87
CA ASP A 143 -7.35 -13.99 -11.47
C ASP A 143 -6.14 -13.32 -10.79
N ASP A 144 -4.93 -13.81 -11.02
CA ASP A 144 -3.70 -13.23 -10.46
C ASP A 144 -3.46 -11.81 -11.00
N LEU A 145 -3.63 -11.59 -12.31
CA LEU A 145 -3.53 -10.27 -12.95
C LEU A 145 -4.59 -9.29 -12.41
N SER A 146 -5.85 -9.75 -12.33
CA SER A 146 -6.98 -8.96 -11.83
C SER A 146 -6.73 -8.52 -10.39
N LYS A 147 -6.33 -9.44 -9.52
CA LYS A 147 -6.03 -9.16 -8.11
C LYS A 147 -4.87 -8.17 -7.93
N ALA A 148 -3.77 -8.33 -8.66
CA ALA A 148 -2.65 -7.39 -8.63
C ALA A 148 -3.04 -5.98 -9.11
N SER A 149 -4.04 -5.91 -10.03
CA SER A 149 -4.57 -4.65 -10.55
C SER A 149 -5.46 -3.89 -9.56
N ASP A 150 -6.07 -4.57 -8.57
CA ASP A 150 -6.92 -3.96 -7.53
C ASP A 150 -6.19 -3.00 -6.57
N CYS A 151 -4.88 -2.83 -6.70
CA CYS A 151 -4.09 -1.99 -5.83
C CYS A 151 -4.50 -0.52 -5.91
N ILE A 152 -4.87 0.06 -4.76
CA ILE A 152 -5.31 1.46 -4.59
C ILE A 152 -4.22 2.39 -4.05
N PHE A 153 -2.97 1.96 -4.02
CA PHE A 153 -1.81 2.76 -3.57
C PHE A 153 -1.93 3.34 -2.15
N CYS A 154 -2.63 2.65 -1.25
CA CYS A 154 -2.91 3.11 0.11
C CYS A 154 -1.69 3.07 1.05
N GLN A 155 -0.55 2.53 0.61
CA GLN A 155 0.73 2.44 1.34
C GLN A 155 0.71 1.54 2.59
N ILE A 156 -0.41 0.91 2.91
CA ILE A 156 -0.54 0.05 4.10
C ILE A 156 0.45 -1.12 4.06
N CYS A 157 0.60 -1.79 2.92
CA CYS A 157 1.56 -2.89 2.77
C CYS A 157 3.01 -2.44 2.97
N TYR A 158 3.34 -1.22 2.56
CA TYR A 158 4.65 -0.59 2.78
C TYR A 158 4.88 -0.30 4.26
N ALA A 159 3.88 0.28 4.93
CA ALA A 159 3.93 0.65 6.34
C ALA A 159 4.03 -0.59 7.26
N GLU A 160 3.34 -1.69 6.92
CA GLU A 160 3.35 -2.92 7.72
C GLU A 160 4.53 -3.86 7.42
N CYS A 161 5.34 -3.54 6.41
CA CYS A 161 6.50 -4.36 6.07
C CYS A 161 7.66 -4.10 7.06
N PRO A 162 8.04 -5.09 7.89
CA PRO A 162 9.15 -4.92 8.84
C PRO A 162 10.49 -4.74 8.13
N VAL A 163 10.63 -5.29 6.91
CA VAL A 163 11.86 -5.12 6.12
C VAL A 163 12.05 -3.68 5.67
N ASN A 164 10.98 -2.99 5.23
CA ASN A 164 11.06 -1.55 4.91
C ASN A 164 11.46 -0.69 6.11
N GLY A 165 11.09 -1.11 7.32
CA GLY A 165 11.46 -0.42 8.56
C GLY A 165 12.95 -0.60 8.92
N LEU A 166 13.54 -1.73 8.54
CA LEU A 166 14.92 -2.07 8.85
C LEU A 166 15.89 -1.68 7.73
N ASP A 167 15.44 -1.74 6.49
CA ASP A 167 16.25 -1.53 5.29
C ASP A 167 15.50 -0.68 4.27
N ARG A 168 15.93 0.56 4.15
CA ARG A 168 15.32 1.52 3.24
C ARG A 168 15.67 1.28 1.76
N ALA A 169 16.70 0.47 1.46
CA ALA A 169 17.05 0.10 0.11
C ALA A 169 16.03 -0.90 -0.49
N PHE A 170 15.39 -1.73 0.35
CA PHE A 170 14.38 -2.68 -0.14
C PHE A 170 13.29 -1.97 -0.96
N ILE A 171 13.08 -2.41 -2.20
CA ILE A 171 12.10 -1.78 -3.10
C ILE A 171 10.65 -1.88 -2.61
N GLY A 172 10.35 -2.80 -1.71
CA GLY A 172 9.07 -2.85 -1.00
C GLY A 172 7.97 -3.68 -1.68
N PRO A 173 6.97 -4.07 -0.90
CA PRO A 173 5.91 -4.95 -1.39
C PRO A 173 5.05 -4.32 -2.49
N GLN A 174 4.85 -2.99 -2.47
CA GLN A 174 4.03 -2.30 -3.47
C GLN A 174 4.69 -2.26 -4.85
N ALA A 175 6.01 -2.04 -4.90
CA ALA A 175 6.76 -2.07 -6.15
C ALA A 175 6.76 -3.50 -6.72
N LEU A 176 7.02 -4.50 -5.87
CA LEU A 176 7.04 -5.90 -6.26
C LEU A 176 5.67 -6.39 -6.78
N ILE A 177 4.54 -6.01 -6.16
CA ILE A 177 3.22 -6.39 -6.68
C ILE A 177 2.91 -5.70 -8.02
N LYS A 178 3.43 -4.48 -8.22
CA LYS A 178 3.25 -3.80 -9.50
C LYS A 178 4.16 -4.37 -10.59
N ALA A 179 5.39 -4.75 -10.29
CA ALA A 179 6.21 -5.52 -11.20
C ALA A 179 5.50 -6.84 -11.59
N PHE A 180 5.03 -7.61 -10.60
CA PHE A 180 4.29 -8.85 -10.85
C PHE A 180 3.07 -8.64 -11.76
N ARG A 181 2.32 -7.57 -11.57
CA ARG A 181 1.16 -7.25 -12.43
C ARG A 181 1.55 -7.17 -13.90
N PHE A 182 2.72 -6.62 -14.23
CA PHE A 182 3.18 -6.48 -15.60
C PHE A 182 3.90 -7.74 -16.11
N GLU A 183 4.67 -8.43 -15.26
CA GLU A 183 5.27 -9.73 -15.60
C GLU A 183 4.20 -10.81 -15.88
N ALA A 184 3.06 -10.77 -15.21
CA ALA A 184 1.93 -11.65 -15.44
C ALA A 184 1.06 -11.26 -16.66
N ASP A 185 1.29 -10.10 -17.26
CA ASP A 185 0.50 -9.61 -18.40
C ASP A 185 1.12 -10.09 -19.74
N PRO A 186 0.48 -10.99 -20.48
CA PRO A 186 1.07 -11.55 -21.70
C PRO A 186 1.22 -10.50 -22.85
N ARG A 187 0.71 -9.30 -22.67
CA ARG A 187 0.92 -8.18 -23.60
C ARG A 187 2.21 -7.42 -23.34
N ASP A 188 2.77 -7.60 -22.14
CA ASP A 188 3.97 -6.89 -21.71
C ASP A 188 5.22 -7.63 -22.21
N VAL A 189 6.16 -6.88 -22.77
CA VAL A 189 7.45 -7.39 -23.24
C VAL A 189 8.63 -6.82 -22.44
N GLY A 190 8.37 -6.16 -21.31
CA GLY A 190 9.35 -5.46 -20.50
C GLY A 190 10.14 -6.33 -19.52
N THR A 191 9.97 -7.65 -19.54
CA THR A 191 10.65 -8.59 -18.61
C THR A 191 12.17 -8.39 -18.60
N ASN A 192 12.80 -8.27 -19.77
CA ASN A 192 14.26 -8.09 -19.86
C ASN A 192 14.75 -6.78 -19.21
N GLU A 193 13.92 -5.78 -19.10
CA GLU A 193 14.25 -4.50 -18.46
C GLU A 193 13.98 -4.54 -16.95
N ARG A 194 12.93 -5.25 -16.51
CA ARG A 194 12.56 -5.35 -15.09
C ARG A 194 13.37 -6.37 -14.32
N VAL A 195 13.69 -7.52 -14.92
CA VAL A 195 14.46 -8.59 -14.26
C VAL A 195 15.75 -8.07 -13.61
N PRO A 196 16.60 -7.24 -14.26
CA PRO A 196 17.81 -6.71 -13.64
C PRO A 196 17.55 -5.84 -12.39
N ILE A 197 16.35 -5.25 -12.27
CA ILE A 197 15.94 -4.45 -11.11
C ILE A 197 15.41 -5.37 -10.00
N LEU A 198 14.61 -6.36 -10.38
CA LEU A 198 13.97 -7.29 -9.45
C LEU A 198 14.95 -8.29 -8.85
N ASP A 199 15.93 -8.73 -9.63
CA ASP A 199 16.94 -9.74 -9.25
C ASP A 199 18.16 -9.12 -8.51
N GLN A 200 17.95 -8.03 -7.79
CA GLN A 200 18.95 -7.41 -6.92
C GLN A 200 18.77 -7.86 -5.47
N PRO A 201 19.83 -7.74 -4.63
CA PRO A 201 19.72 -8.01 -3.19
C PRO A 201 18.59 -7.23 -2.51
N ASP A 202 18.32 -6.01 -2.97
CA ASP A 202 17.28 -5.12 -2.46
C ASP A 202 15.93 -5.30 -3.18
N GLY A 203 15.89 -6.17 -4.20
CA GLY A 203 14.72 -6.57 -4.95
C GLY A 203 13.93 -7.69 -4.27
N VAL A 204 13.51 -8.72 -5.05
CA VAL A 204 12.68 -9.83 -4.57
C VAL A 204 13.32 -10.60 -3.41
N TRP A 205 14.64 -10.70 -3.39
CA TRP A 205 15.40 -11.50 -2.41
C TRP A 205 15.39 -10.90 -1.01
N ARG A 206 15.14 -9.60 -0.88
CA ARG A 206 15.03 -8.95 0.43
C ARG A 206 13.73 -9.30 1.15
N CYS A 207 12.70 -9.71 0.46
CA CYS A 207 11.43 -10.13 1.06
C CYS A 207 11.64 -11.36 1.97
N ARG A 208 11.24 -11.23 3.25
CA ARG A 208 11.35 -12.27 4.29
C ARG A 208 10.07 -13.07 4.50
N THR A 209 9.08 -12.90 3.64
CA THR A 209 7.84 -13.71 3.66
C THR A 209 7.09 -13.64 4.99
N THR A 210 7.01 -12.45 5.60
CA THR A 210 6.36 -12.23 6.91
C THR A 210 4.84 -12.16 6.83
N PHE A 211 4.26 -12.12 5.63
CA PHE A 211 2.83 -12.00 5.33
C PHE A 211 2.15 -10.70 5.80
N ASN A 212 2.81 -9.81 6.52
CA ASN A 212 2.20 -8.58 7.03
C ASN A 212 1.52 -7.76 5.91
N CYS A 213 2.18 -7.62 4.76
CA CYS A 213 1.65 -6.91 3.60
C CYS A 213 0.35 -7.53 3.05
N THR A 214 0.27 -8.86 3.00
CA THR A 214 -0.92 -9.60 2.54
C THR A 214 -2.08 -9.46 3.54
N VAL A 215 -1.80 -9.68 4.83
CA VAL A 215 -2.84 -9.63 5.88
C VAL A 215 -3.43 -8.23 6.03
N SER A 216 -2.61 -7.20 5.84
CA SER A 216 -3.05 -5.81 6.02
C SER A 216 -3.66 -5.19 4.76
N CYS A 217 -3.60 -5.88 3.60
CA CYS A 217 -4.11 -5.33 2.35
C CYS A 217 -5.63 -5.15 2.38
N PRO A 218 -6.17 -3.91 2.27
CA PRO A 218 -7.61 -3.68 2.32
C PRO A 218 -8.35 -4.18 1.08
N LYS A 219 -7.60 -4.55 0.01
CA LYS A 219 -8.13 -5.12 -1.23
C LYS A 219 -7.97 -6.63 -1.31
N GLY A 220 -7.38 -7.26 -0.29
CA GLY A 220 -7.16 -8.71 -0.25
C GLY A 220 -6.18 -9.24 -1.29
N ILE A 221 -5.26 -8.41 -1.77
CA ILE A 221 -4.24 -8.81 -2.74
C ILE A 221 -3.29 -9.82 -2.06
N PRO A 222 -3.01 -10.98 -2.70
CA PRO A 222 -2.13 -12.00 -2.15
C PRO A 222 -0.65 -11.65 -2.34
N ILE A 223 -0.23 -10.45 -1.90
CA ILE A 223 1.07 -9.81 -2.18
C ILE A 223 2.24 -10.77 -1.94
N THR A 224 2.21 -11.55 -0.85
CA THR A 224 3.30 -12.49 -0.55
C THR A 224 3.36 -13.63 -1.58
N LYS A 225 2.21 -14.16 -2.05
CA LYS A 225 2.15 -15.18 -3.11
C LYS A 225 2.78 -14.64 -4.39
N ASP A 226 2.43 -13.42 -4.76
CA ASP A 226 2.88 -12.79 -6.01
C ASP A 226 4.38 -12.52 -5.98
N ILE A 227 4.92 -12.06 -4.84
CA ILE A 227 6.37 -11.92 -4.64
C ILE A 227 7.08 -13.29 -4.74
N GLN A 228 6.48 -14.36 -4.22
CA GLN A 228 7.06 -15.70 -4.37
C GLN A 228 7.01 -16.22 -5.81
N SER A 229 6.02 -15.77 -6.60
CA SER A 229 5.97 -16.06 -8.04
C SER A 229 7.11 -15.36 -8.78
N LEU A 230 7.35 -14.08 -8.52
CA LEU A 230 8.53 -13.37 -9.06
C LEU A 230 9.85 -14.07 -8.70
N LYS A 231 10.02 -14.52 -7.44
CA LYS A 231 11.23 -15.26 -7.05
C LYS A 231 11.42 -16.53 -7.84
N ARG A 232 10.35 -17.28 -8.11
CA ARG A 232 10.41 -18.51 -8.92
C ARG A 232 10.80 -18.21 -10.36
N GLU A 233 10.29 -17.12 -10.91
CA GLU A 233 10.64 -16.65 -12.24
C GLU A 233 12.12 -16.28 -12.34
N MET A 234 12.67 -15.52 -11.38
CA MET A 234 14.10 -15.19 -11.34
C MET A 234 14.97 -16.45 -11.27
N VAL A 235 14.59 -17.44 -10.45
CA VAL A 235 15.28 -18.74 -10.38
C VAL A 235 15.21 -19.48 -11.72
N GLY A 236 14.04 -19.49 -12.37
CA GLY A 236 13.85 -20.10 -13.71
C GLY A 236 14.79 -19.47 -14.74
N THR A 237 14.82 -18.15 -14.81
CA THR A 237 15.72 -17.42 -15.73
C THR A 237 17.19 -17.79 -15.50
N TYR A 238 17.64 -17.91 -14.26
CA TYR A 238 19.01 -18.30 -13.91
C TYR A 238 19.35 -19.73 -14.38
N PHE A 239 18.43 -20.68 -14.29
CA PHE A 239 18.65 -22.06 -14.74
C PHE A 239 18.64 -22.17 -16.26
N HIS A 240 17.78 -21.43 -16.96
CA HIS A 240 17.76 -21.42 -18.43
C HIS A 240 19.03 -20.82 -19.01
N ALA A 241 19.53 -19.73 -18.49
CA ALA A 241 20.78 -19.12 -18.94
C ALA A 241 22.01 -20.04 -18.78
N ARG A 242 21.99 -21.01 -17.85
CA ARG A 242 23.04 -22.03 -17.69
C ARG A 242 22.97 -23.20 -18.67
N GLN A 243 21.84 -23.40 -19.34
CA GLN A 243 21.67 -24.46 -20.30
C GLN A 243 22.09 -24.03 -21.73
N GLU A 244 22.24 -22.74 -21.96
CA GLU A 244 22.67 -22.18 -23.24
C GLU A 244 24.20 -21.96 -23.35
N VAL A 245 24.98 -22.30 -22.33
CA VAL A 245 26.45 -22.27 -22.27
C VAL A 245 27.00 -23.69 -22.33
#